data_19432257696e497701ebc60589bf8337
#
_entry.id   19432257696e497701ebc60589bf8337
#
_cell.length_a   1.000
_cell.length_b   1.000
_cell.length_c   1.000
_cell.angle_alpha   90.00
_cell.angle_beta   90.00
_cell.angle_gamma   90.00
#
_symmetry.space_group_name_H-M   'P 1'
#
loop_
_entity.id
_entity.type
_entity.pdbx_description
1 polymer ?
#
loop_
_entity_poly.entity_id
_entity_poly.type
_entity_poly.pdbx_seq_one_letter_code
_entity_poly.pdbx_strand_id
1 'polypeptide(L)'
;DPVSALAQICGLYDNEISEEGAFRKILTMFYQNGFENGKDDKKFVMVESPIVTGCRRPSLVEIQEPSVITKPGTLVKLNGLLDEGATITLTSGEVVKRHPDTVILITTNMGYKGCRGFNESVLSRMRMVHYLEPLNAEAMVARVKKKVKFDDETFLKKMADIVCEVQKHCNTEMITGGVCGYREYEDWVWAYLIQKDILKAAKCTLVAKAAPEPEEREEIYKKLVIPAFTEAQAA
;
A
#
# COMPACT_ATOMS: atom_id res chain seq x y z
N ASP A 1 14.17 7.26 35.21
CA ASP A 1 14.14 5.86 35.60
C ASP A 1 15.11 5.06 34.72
N PRO A 2 16.09 4.34 35.31
CA PRO A 2 17.12 3.60 34.54
C PRO A 2 16.54 2.47 33.68
N VAL A 3 15.40 1.90 34.05
CA VAL A 3 14.75 0.83 33.27
C VAL A 3 14.12 1.40 31.99
N SER A 4 13.47 2.56 32.07
CA SER A 4 12.94 3.26 30.90
C SER A 4 14.05 3.71 29.95
N ALA A 5 15.17 4.18 30.46
CA ALA A 5 16.32 4.58 29.66
C ALA A 5 16.94 3.38 28.93
N LEU A 6 17.10 2.23 29.62
CA LEU A 6 17.56 0.99 29.01
C LEU A 6 16.57 0.43 27.97
N ALA A 7 15.28 0.50 28.24
CA ALA A 7 14.24 0.09 27.26
C ALA A 7 14.30 0.95 26.00
N GLN A 8 14.52 2.27 26.10
CA GLN A 8 14.71 3.15 24.97
C GLN A 8 15.98 2.82 24.17
N ILE A 9 17.09 2.57 24.84
CA ILE A 9 18.36 2.19 24.19
C ILE A 9 18.22 0.85 23.44
N CYS A 10 17.43 -0.08 23.99
CA CYS A 10 17.15 -1.38 23.36
C CYS A 10 16.08 -1.33 22.26
N GLY A 11 15.56 -0.14 21.91
CA GLY A 11 14.52 0.01 20.89
C GLY A 11 13.12 -0.45 21.32
N LEU A 12 12.90 -0.62 22.61
CA LEU A 12 11.61 -1.02 23.18
C LEU A 12 10.76 0.23 23.43
N TYR A 13 10.18 0.81 22.39
CA TYR A 13 9.38 2.05 22.42
C TYR A 13 7.95 1.82 22.93
N ASP A 14 7.74 1.15 24.01
CA ASP A 14 6.41 0.92 24.53
C ASP A 14 6.21 1.64 25.85
N ASN A 15 5.57 2.80 25.83
CA ASN A 15 5.27 3.60 27.03
C ASN A 15 4.24 2.92 27.95
N GLU A 16 3.62 1.82 27.52
CA GLU A 16 2.59 1.09 28.27
C GLU A 16 3.10 -0.21 28.89
N ILE A 17 4.37 -0.57 28.67
CA ILE A 17 4.96 -1.76 29.30
C ILE A 17 5.24 -1.46 30.78
N SER A 18 4.72 -2.30 31.67
CA SER A 18 5.07 -2.26 33.09
C SER A 18 6.59 -2.45 33.25
N GLU A 19 7.17 -1.88 34.32
CA GLU A 19 8.60 -2.05 34.65
C GLU A 19 9.03 -3.52 34.63
N GLU A 20 8.19 -4.41 35.15
CA GLU A 20 8.44 -5.85 35.15
C GLU A 20 8.46 -6.45 33.73
N GLY A 21 7.57 -5.98 32.83
CA GLY A 21 7.55 -6.38 31.42
C GLY A 21 8.79 -5.89 30.67
N ALA A 22 9.21 -4.65 30.89
CA ALA A 22 10.44 -4.10 30.32
C ALA A 22 11.67 -4.86 30.81
N PHE A 23 11.74 -5.14 32.11
CA PHE A 23 12.83 -5.90 32.73
C PHE A 23 12.91 -7.33 32.18
N ARG A 24 11.80 -8.02 32.04
CA ARG A 24 11.75 -9.35 31.43
C ARG A 24 12.24 -9.35 29.98
N LYS A 25 11.85 -8.34 29.18
CA LYS A 25 12.33 -8.21 27.79
C LYS A 25 13.83 -7.96 27.74
N ILE A 26 14.34 -7.05 28.59
CA ILE A 26 15.77 -6.78 28.72
C ILE A 26 16.53 -8.05 29.13
N LEU A 27 16.08 -8.75 30.17
CA LEU A 27 16.66 -10.02 30.59
C LEU A 27 16.67 -11.07 29.47
N THR A 28 15.57 -11.19 28.73
CA THR A 28 15.49 -12.12 27.59
C THR A 28 16.50 -11.76 26.51
N MET A 29 16.66 -10.46 26.20
CA MET A 29 17.67 -9.98 25.26
C MET A 29 19.10 -10.23 25.76
N PHE A 30 19.39 -10.01 27.06
CA PHE A 30 20.68 -10.32 27.64
C PHE A 30 20.94 -11.82 27.68
N TYR A 31 19.95 -12.64 27.99
CA TYR A 31 20.07 -14.10 28.01
C TYR A 31 20.33 -14.65 26.60
N GLN A 32 19.62 -14.12 25.61
CA GLN A 32 19.81 -14.48 24.20
C GLN A 32 21.13 -13.98 23.62
N ASN A 33 21.64 -12.84 24.09
CA ASN A 33 22.87 -12.21 23.57
C ASN A 33 24.10 -12.42 24.43
N GLY A 34 23.98 -12.86 25.68
CA GLY A 34 25.02 -12.74 26.70
C GLY A 34 25.72 -14.03 27.15
N PHE A 35 25.21 -15.21 26.89
CA PHE A 35 25.72 -16.44 27.51
C PHE A 35 26.41 -17.42 26.58
N GLU A 36 26.62 -17.11 25.31
CA GLU A 36 27.46 -17.93 24.44
C GLU A 36 28.77 -17.21 24.09
N ASN A 37 29.67 -17.18 25.09
CA ASN A 37 31.07 -16.93 24.83
C ASN A 37 31.66 -18.16 24.14
N GLY A 38 32.00 -18.03 22.88
CA GLY A 38 32.90 -18.93 22.20
C GLY A 38 32.38 -19.55 20.95
N LYS A 39 32.90 -19.08 19.86
CA LYS A 39 32.92 -19.56 18.48
C LYS A 39 31.89 -18.94 17.54
N ASP A 40 32.39 -18.59 16.43
CA ASP A 40 31.90 -17.99 15.18
C ASP A 40 30.58 -18.56 14.61
N ASP A 41 29.54 -18.69 15.42
CA ASP A 41 28.22 -19.10 14.95
C ASP A 41 27.32 -17.88 14.78
N LYS A 42 26.78 -17.72 13.58
CA LYS A 42 25.80 -16.71 13.24
C LYS A 42 24.64 -16.75 14.23
N LYS A 43 24.61 -15.80 15.16
CA LYS A 43 23.52 -15.67 16.13
C LYS A 43 22.24 -15.26 15.39
N PHE A 44 21.28 -16.15 15.34
CA PHE A 44 19.93 -15.80 14.89
C PHE A 44 19.19 -15.10 16.03
N VAL A 45 18.89 -13.84 15.86
CA VAL A 45 18.02 -13.10 16.79
C VAL A 45 16.60 -13.16 16.25
N MET A 46 15.66 -13.63 17.06
CA MET A 46 14.26 -13.59 16.71
C MET A 46 13.74 -12.17 16.92
N VAL A 47 13.32 -11.51 15.84
CA VAL A 47 12.66 -10.22 15.89
C VAL A 47 11.18 -10.42 15.67
N GLU A 48 10.34 -9.91 16.57
CA GLU A 48 8.88 -9.93 16.38
C GLU A 48 8.51 -9.14 15.13
N SER A 49 7.58 -9.69 14.33
CA SER A 49 7.02 -8.95 13.21
C SER A 49 6.11 -7.82 13.70
N PRO A 50 5.94 -6.75 12.90
CA PRO A 50 4.98 -5.68 13.23
C PRO A 50 3.56 -6.18 13.48
N ILE A 51 3.15 -7.26 12.82
CA ILE A 51 1.83 -7.89 13.03
C ILE A 51 1.73 -8.41 14.46
N VAL A 52 2.74 -9.13 14.93
CA VAL A 52 2.74 -9.70 16.29
C VAL A 52 2.76 -8.59 17.34
N THR A 53 3.66 -7.62 17.17
CA THR A 53 3.73 -6.45 18.06
C THR A 53 2.41 -5.69 18.12
N GLY A 54 1.76 -5.47 16.97
CA GLY A 54 0.46 -4.81 16.90
C GLY A 54 -0.67 -5.64 17.52
N CYS A 55 -0.55 -6.97 17.57
CA CYS A 55 -1.55 -7.81 18.22
C CYS A 55 -1.49 -7.79 19.75
N ARG A 56 -0.37 -7.36 20.35
CA ARG A 56 -0.21 -7.36 21.81
C ARG A 56 -0.92 -6.19 22.52
N ARG A 57 -1.38 -5.18 21.78
CA ARG A 57 -1.99 -3.95 22.31
C ARG A 57 -3.08 -3.41 21.40
N PRO A 58 -3.95 -2.47 21.86
CA PRO A 58 -4.88 -1.77 20.98
C PRO A 58 -4.13 -1.14 19.82
N SER A 59 -4.45 -1.52 18.58
CA SER A 59 -3.74 -1.02 17.39
C SER A 59 -4.53 -1.25 16.11
N LEU A 60 -4.19 -0.51 15.08
CA LEU A 60 -4.55 -0.78 13.70
C LEU A 60 -3.34 -1.43 13.01
N VAL A 61 -3.48 -2.69 12.63
CA VAL A 61 -2.47 -3.45 11.89
C VAL A 61 -2.87 -3.48 10.42
N GLU A 62 -2.13 -2.77 9.58
CA GLU A 62 -2.35 -2.78 8.14
C GLU A 62 -1.39 -3.76 7.46
N ILE A 63 -1.96 -4.66 6.64
CA ILE A 63 -1.22 -5.59 5.78
C ILE A 63 -1.44 -5.15 4.34
N GLN A 64 -0.40 -4.57 3.74
CA GLN A 64 -0.47 -4.00 2.39
C GLN A 64 -0.04 -5.02 1.34
N GLU A 65 -0.78 -5.06 0.23
CA GLU A 65 -0.48 -5.81 -1.00
C GLU A 65 -0.13 -7.31 -0.80
N PRO A 66 -0.85 -8.05 0.06
CA PRO A 66 -0.51 -9.47 0.26
C PRO A 66 -0.80 -10.35 -0.97
N SER A 67 -1.54 -9.84 -1.95
CA SER A 67 -1.80 -10.52 -3.24
C SER A 67 -0.53 -10.77 -4.07
N VAL A 68 0.57 -10.04 -3.81
CA VAL A 68 1.85 -10.24 -4.49
C VAL A 68 2.69 -11.37 -3.89
N ILE A 69 2.27 -11.93 -2.75
CA ILE A 69 3.01 -13.02 -2.09
C ILE A 69 2.99 -14.26 -2.97
N THR A 70 4.18 -14.73 -3.34
CA THR A 70 4.36 -15.85 -4.29
C THR A 70 3.80 -17.17 -3.77
N LYS A 71 3.80 -17.37 -2.44
CA LYS A 71 3.26 -18.56 -1.77
C LYS A 71 1.98 -18.19 -1.02
N PRO A 72 0.79 -18.39 -1.59
CA PRO A 72 -0.49 -18.01 -0.96
C PRO A 72 -0.71 -18.64 0.43
N GLY A 73 -0.13 -19.82 0.67
CA GLY A 73 -0.18 -20.48 1.98
C GLY A 73 0.50 -19.72 3.12
N THR A 74 1.33 -18.70 2.82
CA THR A 74 1.93 -17.85 3.86
C THR A 74 0.87 -17.12 4.66
N LEU A 75 -0.20 -16.65 4.02
CA LEU A 75 -1.29 -15.93 4.66
C LEU A 75 -2.18 -16.84 5.53
N VAL A 76 -2.20 -18.14 5.28
CA VAL A 76 -2.98 -19.11 6.07
C VAL A 76 -2.56 -19.10 7.55
N LYS A 77 -1.31 -18.74 7.84
CA LYS A 77 -0.84 -18.55 9.22
C LYS A 77 -1.57 -17.44 9.98
N LEU A 78 -2.19 -16.50 9.27
CA LEU A 78 -3.00 -15.45 9.87
C LEU A 78 -4.42 -15.89 10.24
N ASN A 79 -4.86 -17.06 9.76
CA ASN A 79 -6.21 -17.55 10.04
C ASN A 79 -6.53 -17.58 11.52
N GLY A 80 -5.58 -18.07 12.35
CA GLY A 80 -5.76 -18.08 13.80
C GLY A 80 -5.98 -16.68 14.42
N LEU A 81 -5.35 -15.64 13.85
CA LEU A 81 -5.55 -14.26 14.30
C LEU A 81 -6.90 -13.67 13.85
N LEU A 82 -7.43 -14.17 12.74
CA LEU A 82 -8.68 -13.67 12.14
C LEU A 82 -9.90 -14.40 12.68
N ASP A 83 -9.73 -15.60 13.21
CA ASP A 83 -10.77 -16.40 13.86
C ASP A 83 -11.14 -15.86 15.24
N GLU A 84 -12.20 -16.43 15.85
CA GLU A 84 -12.67 -16.08 17.20
C GLU A 84 -11.61 -16.32 18.28
N GLY A 85 -10.76 -17.35 18.10
CA GLY A 85 -9.65 -17.63 19.02
C GLY A 85 -8.61 -16.52 19.07
N ALA A 86 -8.50 -15.75 18.00
CA ALA A 86 -7.64 -14.57 17.86
C ALA A 86 -6.19 -14.82 18.30
N THR A 87 -5.60 -15.96 17.91
CA THR A 87 -4.26 -16.36 18.35
C THR A 87 -3.32 -16.66 17.19
N ILE A 88 -2.03 -16.48 17.41
CA ILE A 88 -0.96 -16.94 16.53
C ILE A 88 0.13 -17.61 17.36
N THR A 89 0.62 -18.76 16.89
CA THR A 89 1.78 -19.43 17.49
C THR A 89 3.03 -19.01 16.76
N LEU A 90 3.97 -18.46 17.51
CA LEU A 90 5.29 -18.06 17.00
C LEU A 90 6.20 -19.27 16.81
N THR A 91 7.28 -19.09 16.07
CA THR A 91 8.31 -20.12 15.89
C THR A 91 9.03 -20.49 17.20
N SER A 92 8.98 -19.60 18.20
CA SER A 92 9.46 -19.87 19.57
C SER A 92 8.56 -20.80 20.37
N GLY A 93 7.36 -21.16 19.85
CA GLY A 93 6.33 -21.89 20.60
C GLY A 93 5.41 -20.99 21.42
N GLU A 94 5.70 -19.70 21.54
CA GLU A 94 4.83 -18.75 22.23
C GLU A 94 3.51 -18.58 21.47
N VAL A 95 2.40 -18.57 22.22
CA VAL A 95 1.07 -18.27 21.67
C VAL A 95 0.71 -16.82 22.03
N VAL A 96 0.59 -15.98 20.99
CA VAL A 96 0.18 -14.59 21.15
C VAL A 96 -1.30 -14.45 20.86
N LYS A 97 -2.05 -13.88 21.79
CA LYS A 97 -3.47 -13.55 21.62
C LYS A 97 -3.61 -12.10 21.14
N ARG A 98 -4.41 -11.91 20.10
CA ARG A 98 -4.72 -10.57 19.61
C ARG A 98 -5.54 -9.79 20.63
N HIS A 99 -5.14 -8.55 20.90
CA HIS A 99 -5.91 -7.65 21.77
C HIS A 99 -7.32 -7.42 21.19
N PRO A 100 -8.37 -7.36 22.02
CA PRO A 100 -9.75 -7.21 21.54
C PRO A 100 -9.96 -5.96 20.66
N ASP A 101 -9.27 -4.87 20.98
CA ASP A 101 -9.37 -3.59 20.26
C ASP A 101 -8.36 -3.48 19.10
N THR A 102 -7.65 -4.56 18.75
CA THR A 102 -6.81 -4.58 17.56
C THR A 102 -7.64 -4.87 16.33
N VAL A 103 -7.57 -3.96 15.36
CA VAL A 103 -8.18 -4.09 14.04
C VAL A 103 -7.10 -4.50 13.03
N ILE A 104 -7.37 -5.55 12.25
CA ILE A 104 -6.53 -5.94 11.12
C ILE A 104 -7.19 -5.46 9.84
N LEU A 105 -6.48 -4.63 9.10
CA LEU A 105 -6.86 -4.11 7.80
C LEU A 105 -5.97 -4.73 6.73
N ILE A 106 -6.57 -5.23 5.66
CA ILE A 106 -5.83 -5.71 4.48
C ILE A 106 -6.17 -4.81 3.31
N THR A 107 -5.15 -4.24 2.68
CA THR A 107 -5.30 -3.44 1.46
C THR A 107 -4.55 -4.11 0.32
N THR A 108 -5.20 -4.26 -0.82
CA THR A 108 -4.60 -4.92 -1.98
C THR A 108 -5.23 -4.47 -3.28
N ASN A 109 -4.45 -4.56 -4.35
CA ASN A 109 -4.94 -4.43 -5.70
C ASN A 109 -5.42 -5.80 -6.22
N MET A 110 -6.52 -5.81 -6.94
CA MET A 110 -7.04 -7.01 -7.60
C MET A 110 -7.04 -6.80 -9.12
N GLY A 111 -6.75 -7.87 -9.87
CA GLY A 111 -6.76 -7.82 -11.34
C GLY A 111 -5.51 -7.25 -12.00
N TYR A 112 -4.51 -6.78 -11.25
CA TYR A 112 -3.24 -6.32 -11.83
C TYR A 112 -2.33 -7.50 -12.16
N LYS A 113 -1.50 -7.33 -13.19
CA LYS A 113 -0.48 -8.31 -13.57
C LYS A 113 0.48 -8.55 -12.38
N GLY A 114 0.60 -9.80 -11.98
CA GLY A 114 1.40 -10.19 -10.81
C GLY A 114 0.63 -10.31 -9.49
N CYS A 115 -0.59 -9.81 -9.41
CA CYS A 115 -1.48 -10.07 -8.27
C CYS A 115 -2.12 -11.45 -8.39
N ARG A 116 -2.19 -12.17 -7.28
CA ARG A 116 -2.88 -13.46 -7.17
C ARG A 116 -4.16 -13.27 -6.38
N GLY A 117 -5.14 -14.13 -6.62
CA GLY A 117 -6.36 -14.19 -5.81
C GLY A 117 -6.03 -14.50 -4.34
N PHE A 118 -6.83 -13.96 -3.44
CA PHE A 118 -6.77 -14.36 -2.03
C PHE A 118 -7.14 -15.82 -1.86
N ASN A 119 -6.47 -16.46 -0.89
CA ASN A 119 -6.92 -17.75 -0.41
C ASN A 119 -8.34 -17.60 0.19
N GLU A 120 -9.27 -18.42 -0.25
CA GLU A 120 -10.68 -18.39 0.18
C GLU A 120 -10.83 -18.49 1.70
N SER A 121 -9.93 -19.25 2.36
CA SER A 121 -9.95 -19.38 3.82
C SER A 121 -9.61 -18.08 4.55
N VAL A 122 -8.78 -17.23 3.97
CA VAL A 122 -8.46 -15.90 4.51
C VAL A 122 -9.61 -14.94 4.23
N LEU A 123 -10.12 -14.97 3.00
CA LEU A 123 -11.21 -14.08 2.58
C LEU A 123 -12.50 -14.33 3.39
N SER A 124 -12.83 -15.59 3.67
CA SER A 124 -14.03 -15.94 4.46
C SER A 124 -13.96 -15.47 5.92
N ARG A 125 -12.77 -15.15 6.43
CA ARG A 125 -12.55 -14.62 7.78
C ARG A 125 -12.57 -13.10 7.86
N MET A 126 -12.57 -12.42 6.71
CA MET A 126 -12.74 -10.97 6.66
C MET A 126 -14.20 -10.62 6.96
N ARG A 127 -14.44 -9.89 8.06
CA ARG A 127 -15.80 -9.49 8.45
C ARG A 127 -16.42 -8.47 7.51
N MET A 128 -15.57 -7.64 6.87
CA MET A 128 -15.98 -6.62 5.91
C MET A 128 -15.02 -6.63 4.73
N VAL A 129 -15.56 -6.63 3.53
CA VAL A 129 -14.81 -6.47 2.29
C VAL A 129 -15.40 -5.27 1.53
N HIS A 130 -14.56 -4.32 1.17
CA HIS A 130 -14.97 -3.14 0.42
C HIS A 130 -14.15 -3.01 -0.85
N TYR A 131 -14.85 -2.93 -1.98
CA TYR A 131 -14.24 -2.67 -3.27
C TYR A 131 -14.24 -1.16 -3.52
N LEU A 132 -13.03 -0.61 -3.73
CA LEU A 132 -12.87 0.80 -4.05
C LEU A 132 -12.92 0.98 -5.55
N GLU A 133 -13.94 1.69 -6.00
CA GLU A 133 -14.05 2.09 -7.41
C GLU A 133 -12.98 3.15 -7.76
N PRO A 134 -12.53 3.19 -9.03
CA PRO A 134 -11.70 4.28 -9.50
C PRO A 134 -12.35 5.64 -9.24
N LEU A 135 -11.55 6.65 -8.95
CA LEU A 135 -12.06 8.00 -8.75
C LEU A 135 -12.64 8.54 -10.06
N ASN A 136 -13.80 9.19 -9.98
CA ASN A 136 -14.34 9.98 -11.08
C ASN A 136 -13.58 11.31 -11.23
N ALA A 137 -13.83 12.04 -12.31
CA ALA A 137 -13.13 13.28 -12.62
C ALA A 137 -13.28 14.36 -11.52
N GLU A 138 -14.48 14.52 -10.95
CA GLU A 138 -14.76 15.48 -9.89
C GLU A 138 -13.95 15.17 -8.63
N ALA A 139 -13.90 13.91 -8.23
CA ALA A 139 -13.13 13.48 -7.07
C ALA A 139 -11.60 13.63 -7.29
N MET A 140 -11.14 13.37 -8.52
CA MET A 140 -9.73 13.62 -8.90
C MET A 140 -9.36 15.09 -8.77
N VAL A 141 -10.20 16.00 -9.30
CA VAL A 141 -10.00 17.44 -9.21
C VAL A 141 -10.01 17.90 -7.76
N ALA A 142 -11.03 17.51 -6.98
CA ALA A 142 -11.13 17.89 -5.57
C ALA A 142 -9.90 17.43 -4.76
N ARG A 143 -9.34 16.29 -5.10
CA ARG A 143 -8.16 15.75 -4.42
C ARG A 143 -6.87 16.46 -4.84
N VAL A 144 -6.66 16.74 -6.14
CA VAL A 144 -5.44 17.41 -6.62
C VAL A 144 -5.38 18.86 -6.19
N LYS A 145 -6.50 19.57 -6.13
CA LYS A 145 -6.59 20.96 -5.63
C LYS A 145 -6.08 21.13 -4.19
N LYS A 146 -6.11 20.08 -3.38
CA LYS A 146 -5.53 20.11 -2.02
C LYS A 146 -4.00 20.08 -2.03
N LYS A 147 -3.40 19.67 -3.14
CA LYS A 147 -1.95 19.49 -3.27
C LYS A 147 -1.28 20.52 -4.16
N VAL A 148 -2.00 21.04 -5.15
CA VAL A 148 -1.46 22.01 -6.12
C VAL A 148 -2.18 23.33 -5.99
N LYS A 149 -1.43 24.43 -6.13
CA LYS A 149 -1.98 25.79 -6.27
C LYS A 149 -2.19 26.08 -7.75
N PHE A 150 -3.35 25.70 -8.25
CA PHE A 150 -3.76 25.92 -9.63
C PHE A 150 -5.26 26.20 -9.66
N ASP A 151 -5.62 27.41 -10.12
CA ASP A 151 -6.98 27.95 -9.96
C ASP A 151 -7.93 27.59 -11.11
N ASP A 152 -7.41 27.18 -12.27
CA ASP A 152 -8.24 26.78 -13.40
C ASP A 152 -8.84 25.39 -13.22
N GLU A 153 -9.99 25.36 -12.55
CA GLU A 153 -10.73 24.12 -12.27
C GLU A 153 -11.27 23.48 -13.54
N THR A 154 -11.67 24.29 -14.54
CA THR A 154 -12.17 23.79 -15.82
C THR A 154 -11.10 23.03 -16.57
N PHE A 155 -9.88 23.54 -16.55
CA PHE A 155 -8.73 22.87 -17.13
C PHE A 155 -8.35 21.58 -16.40
N LEU A 156 -8.33 21.61 -15.06
CA LEU A 156 -8.11 20.42 -14.24
C LEU A 156 -9.16 19.35 -14.51
N LYS A 157 -10.43 19.75 -14.65
CA LYS A 157 -11.51 18.83 -14.96
C LYS A 157 -11.32 18.19 -16.33
N LYS A 158 -10.97 18.97 -17.33
CA LYS A 158 -10.69 18.47 -18.67
C LYS A 158 -9.57 17.42 -18.68
N MET A 159 -8.49 17.65 -17.94
CA MET A 159 -7.43 16.66 -17.76
C MET A 159 -7.94 15.38 -17.08
N ALA A 160 -8.77 15.52 -16.03
CA ALA A 160 -9.34 14.39 -15.31
C ALA A 160 -10.30 13.57 -16.19
N ASP A 161 -11.14 14.23 -16.98
CA ASP A 161 -12.05 13.58 -17.93
C ASP A 161 -11.27 12.71 -18.94
N ILE A 162 -10.14 13.22 -19.47
CA ILE A 162 -9.27 12.44 -20.35
C ILE A 162 -8.69 11.21 -19.65
N VAL A 163 -8.29 11.32 -18.39
CA VAL A 163 -7.81 10.16 -17.63
C VAL A 163 -8.90 9.10 -17.51
N CYS A 164 -10.15 9.51 -17.24
CA CYS A 164 -11.30 8.60 -17.21
C CYS A 164 -11.58 7.94 -18.58
N GLU A 165 -11.43 8.71 -19.66
CA GLU A 165 -11.58 8.17 -21.02
C GLU A 165 -10.48 7.17 -21.36
N VAL A 166 -9.23 7.44 -20.99
CA VAL A 166 -8.11 6.50 -21.16
C VAL A 166 -8.35 5.23 -20.35
N GLN A 167 -8.80 5.34 -19.10
CA GLN A 167 -9.17 4.17 -18.30
C GLN A 167 -10.26 3.32 -18.99
N LYS A 168 -11.30 3.98 -19.47
CA LYS A 168 -12.39 3.31 -20.18
C LYS A 168 -11.90 2.63 -21.45
N HIS A 169 -11.07 3.31 -22.22
CA HIS A 169 -10.46 2.75 -23.43
C HIS A 169 -9.62 1.51 -23.12
N CYS A 170 -8.68 1.59 -22.15
CA CYS A 170 -7.86 0.45 -21.73
C CYS A 170 -8.71 -0.75 -21.29
N ASN A 171 -9.80 -0.51 -20.55
CA ASN A 171 -10.71 -1.58 -20.14
C ASN A 171 -11.47 -2.19 -21.33
N THR A 172 -11.92 -1.37 -22.28
CA THR A 172 -12.66 -1.83 -23.48
C THR A 172 -11.78 -2.65 -24.41
N GLU A 173 -10.55 -2.18 -24.64
CA GLU A 173 -9.58 -2.85 -25.51
C GLU A 173 -8.79 -3.96 -24.79
N MET A 174 -9.15 -4.24 -23.51
CA MET A 174 -8.47 -5.26 -22.68
C MET A 174 -6.96 -5.05 -22.57
N ILE A 175 -6.50 -3.81 -22.61
CA ILE A 175 -5.08 -3.46 -22.41
C ILE A 175 -4.70 -3.78 -20.96
N THR A 176 -3.78 -4.71 -20.79
CA THR A 176 -3.33 -5.17 -19.47
C THR A 176 -1.85 -4.84 -19.26
N GLY A 177 -1.48 -4.57 -18.01
CA GLY A 177 -0.09 -4.28 -17.65
C GLY A 177 0.28 -2.79 -17.73
N GLY A 178 -0.66 -1.93 -18.12
CA GLY A 178 -0.58 -0.49 -17.93
C GLY A 178 -1.26 -0.03 -16.64
N VAL A 179 -1.01 1.20 -16.26
CA VAL A 179 -1.67 1.86 -15.13
C VAL A 179 -2.17 3.23 -15.56
N CYS A 180 -3.42 3.53 -15.20
CA CYS A 180 -4.05 4.81 -15.48
C CYS A 180 -5.03 5.12 -14.35
N GLY A 181 -4.81 6.20 -13.61
CA GLY A 181 -5.67 6.57 -12.50
C GLY A 181 -5.31 7.91 -11.90
N TYR A 182 -5.68 8.09 -10.64
CA TYR A 182 -5.45 9.35 -9.94
C TYR A 182 -3.96 9.72 -9.85
N ARG A 183 -3.06 8.75 -9.69
CA ARG A 183 -1.62 9.02 -9.61
C ARG A 183 -1.09 9.60 -10.92
N GLU A 184 -1.47 9.01 -12.03
CA GLU A 184 -1.09 9.47 -13.37
C GLU A 184 -1.69 10.83 -13.69
N TYR A 185 -2.92 11.09 -13.25
CA TYR A 185 -3.53 12.42 -13.30
C TYR A 185 -2.75 13.46 -12.50
N GLU A 186 -2.42 13.15 -11.24
CA GLU A 186 -1.64 14.03 -10.37
C GLU A 186 -0.25 14.31 -10.95
N ASP A 187 0.44 13.27 -11.43
CA ASP A 187 1.74 13.39 -12.08
C ASP A 187 1.66 14.26 -13.32
N TRP A 188 0.58 14.13 -14.10
CA TRP A 188 0.36 14.94 -15.30
C TRP A 188 0.16 16.42 -14.96
N VAL A 189 -0.63 16.72 -13.95
CA VAL A 189 -0.82 18.10 -13.46
C VAL A 189 0.51 18.69 -13.02
N TRP A 190 1.29 17.98 -12.21
CA TRP A 190 2.62 18.46 -11.79
C TRP A 190 3.57 18.65 -12.96
N ALA A 191 3.63 17.73 -13.90
CA ALA A 191 4.48 17.84 -15.08
C ALA A 191 4.08 19.04 -15.95
N TYR A 192 2.78 19.31 -16.12
CA TYR A 192 2.28 20.49 -16.82
C TYR A 192 2.68 21.78 -16.12
N LEU A 193 2.57 21.86 -14.80
CA LEU A 193 2.96 23.05 -14.05
C LEU A 193 4.44 23.40 -14.23
N ILE A 194 5.29 22.40 -14.42
CA ILE A 194 6.73 22.56 -14.64
C ILE A 194 7.04 22.87 -16.11
N GLN A 195 6.53 22.06 -17.04
CA GLN A 195 6.91 22.11 -18.46
C GLN A 195 6.13 23.16 -19.25
N LYS A 196 4.94 23.56 -18.80
CA LYS A 196 4.00 24.46 -19.49
C LYS A 196 3.55 23.95 -20.87
N ASP A 197 3.73 22.67 -21.13
CA ASP A 197 3.33 21.97 -22.35
C ASP A 197 2.48 20.77 -21.95
N ILE A 198 1.18 20.86 -22.20
CA ILE A 198 0.22 19.88 -21.75
C ILE A 198 0.38 18.53 -22.45
N LEU A 199 0.69 18.56 -23.76
CA LEU A 199 0.83 17.35 -24.57
C LEU A 199 2.13 16.62 -24.24
N LYS A 200 3.23 17.36 -24.08
CA LYS A 200 4.51 16.80 -23.68
C LYS A 200 4.43 16.23 -22.25
N ALA A 201 3.78 16.93 -21.33
CA ALA A 201 3.54 16.45 -19.98
C ALA A 201 2.73 15.14 -19.97
N ALA A 202 1.63 15.08 -20.75
CA ALA A 202 0.83 13.86 -20.89
C ALA A 202 1.65 12.67 -21.39
N LYS A 203 2.50 12.90 -22.39
CA LYS A 203 3.31 11.85 -23.00
C LYS A 203 4.28 11.22 -22.00
N CYS A 204 4.84 12.02 -21.08
CA CYS A 204 5.80 11.54 -20.09
C CYS A 204 5.16 10.94 -18.81
N THR A 205 3.88 11.19 -18.57
CA THR A 205 3.18 10.76 -17.35
C THR A 205 2.06 9.77 -17.63
N LEU A 206 0.91 10.25 -18.07
CA LEU A 206 -0.26 9.44 -18.35
C LEU A 206 0.00 8.38 -19.43
N VAL A 207 0.41 8.84 -20.63
CA VAL A 207 0.55 7.97 -21.79
C VAL A 207 1.65 6.94 -21.62
N ALA A 208 2.79 7.34 -21.04
CA ALA A 208 3.93 6.45 -20.81
C ALA A 208 3.60 5.25 -19.93
N LYS A 209 2.59 5.36 -19.09
CA LYS A 209 2.18 4.34 -18.12
C LYS A 209 0.88 3.61 -18.50
N ALA A 210 0.06 4.17 -19.40
CA ALA A 210 -1.27 3.66 -19.70
C ALA A 210 -1.27 2.30 -20.39
N ALA A 211 -0.22 1.97 -21.14
CA ALA A 211 -0.11 0.71 -21.85
C ALA A 211 1.35 0.21 -21.92
N PRO A 212 1.59 -1.12 -21.94
CA PRO A 212 2.95 -1.68 -22.06
C PRO A 212 3.52 -1.53 -23.46
N GLU A 213 2.68 -1.64 -24.51
CA GLU A 213 3.13 -1.64 -25.90
C GLU A 213 3.23 -0.22 -26.48
N PRO A 214 4.28 0.10 -27.26
CA PRO A 214 4.45 1.43 -27.84
C PRO A 214 3.31 1.86 -28.76
N GLU A 215 2.78 0.92 -29.54
CA GLU A 215 1.68 1.15 -30.49
C GLU A 215 0.40 1.55 -29.75
N GLU A 216 0.06 0.88 -28.67
CA GLU A 216 -1.10 1.20 -27.82
C GLU A 216 -0.95 2.59 -27.19
N ARG A 217 0.24 2.93 -26.69
CA ARG A 217 0.52 4.26 -26.16
C ARG A 217 0.35 5.36 -27.20
N GLU A 218 0.84 5.11 -28.41
CA GLU A 218 0.73 6.08 -29.50
C GLU A 218 -0.73 6.24 -29.96
N GLU A 219 -1.50 5.17 -29.94
CA GLU A 219 -2.94 5.19 -30.23
C GLU A 219 -3.71 6.02 -29.18
N ILE A 220 -3.51 5.75 -27.88
CA ILE A 220 -4.09 6.51 -26.78
C ILE A 220 -3.74 8.00 -26.93
N TYR A 221 -2.49 8.31 -27.20
CA TYR A 221 -2.02 9.67 -27.34
C TYR A 221 -2.72 10.40 -28.49
N LYS A 222 -2.77 9.79 -29.68
CA LYS A 222 -3.36 10.38 -30.89
C LYS A 222 -4.88 10.47 -30.86
N LYS A 223 -5.54 9.46 -30.30
CA LYS A 223 -7.00 9.38 -30.34
C LYS A 223 -7.68 10.11 -29.18
N LEU A 224 -7.06 10.14 -27.99
CA LEU A 224 -7.71 10.63 -26.79
C LEU A 224 -7.06 11.94 -26.28
N VAL A 225 -5.72 12.03 -26.27
CA VAL A 225 -5.05 13.18 -25.65
C VAL A 225 -4.93 14.37 -26.59
N ILE A 226 -4.40 14.17 -27.80
CA ILE A 226 -4.19 15.27 -28.76
C ILE A 226 -5.49 15.98 -29.11
N PRO A 227 -6.57 15.29 -29.53
CA PRO A 227 -7.78 15.97 -29.97
C PRO A 227 -8.39 16.84 -28.86
N ALA A 228 -8.35 16.37 -27.63
CA ALA A 228 -8.88 17.11 -26.51
C ALA A 228 -8.27 18.50 -26.32
N PHE A 229 -7.02 18.72 -26.70
CA PHE A 229 -6.33 20.01 -26.53
C PHE A 229 -6.11 20.79 -27.84
N THR A 230 -6.30 20.17 -29.02
CA THR A 230 -6.20 20.87 -30.31
C THR A 230 -7.53 21.49 -30.73
N GLU A 231 -8.65 20.89 -30.42
CA GLU A 231 -10.00 21.46 -30.72
C GLU A 231 -10.30 22.75 -29.93
N ALA A 232 -9.68 22.94 -28.76
CA ALA A 232 -9.87 24.14 -27.94
C ALA A 232 -9.15 25.40 -28.47
N GLN A 233 -8.32 25.30 -29.52
CA GLN A 233 -7.67 26.46 -30.18
C GLN A 233 -8.47 26.95 -31.40
N ALA A 234 -9.52 26.26 -31.78
CA ALA A 234 -10.36 26.59 -32.96
C ALA A 234 -11.72 27.18 -32.61
N ALA A 235 -12.01 27.40 -31.35
CA ALA A 235 -13.22 28.07 -30.83
C ALA A 235 -12.85 29.31 -30.03
#